data_2aca46273bf3ef3fab32df047a0ba455
#
_entry.id   2aca46273bf3ef3fab32df047a0ba455
#
_cell.length_a   1.000
_cell.length_b   1.000
_cell.length_c   1.000
_cell.angle_alpha   90.00
_cell.angle_beta   90.00
_cell.angle_gamma   90.00
#
_symmetry.space_group_name_H-M   'P 1'
#
loop_
_entity.id
_entity.type
_entity.pdbx_description
1 polymer ?
#
loop_
_entity_poly.entity_id
_entity_poly.type
_entity_poly.pdbx_seq_one_letter_code
_entity_poly.pdbx_strand_id
1 'polypeptide(L)'
;MKVVMVSSEALPFCKVGGLADVVYSLSKKLVINKINASIILPLYKCIKDSQGFKDNARLISTLNIDMSWRKLSCDVYCYEINNVTYYLIGNEYYFSRKDIYGESDDFERFAFFSLAAYKVIKEVIKKVDIVHIHDWQGAAVSLLHHHYKDRNDNIRFMLTIHNPAFQGICDRNDLWNYFNLPEYYFDNGLARLDDKVNLLKAAICLSDIVTTVSPTHRDELRRGISSYGLEKILPSKGTDFVGVLNGLDTKEFNPTTDRYIYANYNKDNVNMGKKINKENLMEELGLKDPNKPLFCIVSRLTHQKGISFIVNNIQKLLKLDLNLVILGKGEKDFENQLSFYCDSKENACCLLKYSNELAHKIYAASDFLLMPSKYEPCGIAQLIALRYGTIPIASKVGGLKDTIVSYNTLNEDIANGLLFNFDDDNFLLNVIFAIDLYSKKRIMSKIIHNAMNSSSSWTKASKEYIRLYRQMIQKNKLSK
;
A
#
# COMPACT_ATOMS: atom_id res chain seq x y z
N MET A 1 14.41 21.44 -5.34
CA MET A 1 14.14 20.58 -4.17
C MET A 1 14.50 19.16 -4.56
N LYS A 2 15.31 18.50 -3.74
CA LYS A 2 15.78 17.12 -3.93
C LYS A 2 15.22 16.25 -2.82
N VAL A 3 14.37 15.31 -3.18
CA VAL A 3 13.67 14.38 -2.28
C VAL A 3 14.26 12.99 -2.48
N VAL A 4 14.64 12.33 -1.39
CA VAL A 4 15.12 10.96 -1.39
C VAL A 4 14.12 10.10 -0.61
N MET A 5 13.50 9.14 -1.27
CA MET A 5 12.62 8.15 -0.64
C MET A 5 13.43 6.95 -0.18
N VAL A 6 13.22 6.51 1.06
CA VAL A 6 13.83 5.28 1.60
C VAL A 6 12.70 4.27 1.81
N SER A 7 12.74 3.18 1.07
CA SER A 7 11.66 2.20 1.04
C SER A 7 12.20 0.77 0.88
N SER A 8 11.47 -0.20 1.41
CA SER A 8 11.72 -1.62 1.20
C SER A 8 11.08 -2.20 -0.06
N GLU A 9 10.12 -1.49 -0.65
CA GLU A 9 9.46 -1.86 -1.90
C GLU A 9 9.32 -0.66 -2.84
N ALA A 10 9.49 -0.88 -4.13
CA ALA A 10 9.14 0.08 -5.16
C ALA A 10 8.96 -0.61 -6.52
N LEU A 11 7.90 -0.24 -7.25
CA LEU A 11 7.77 -0.62 -8.66
C LEU A 11 8.84 0.10 -9.51
N PRO A 12 9.25 -0.48 -10.63
CA PRO A 12 8.83 -1.79 -11.18
C PRO A 12 9.61 -2.97 -10.62
N PHE A 13 10.47 -2.78 -9.61
CA PHE A 13 11.44 -3.76 -9.16
C PHE A 13 10.87 -4.85 -8.24
N CYS A 14 10.14 -4.45 -7.21
CA CYS A 14 9.58 -5.41 -6.26
C CYS A 14 8.29 -4.87 -5.63
N LYS A 15 7.36 -5.79 -5.38
CA LYS A 15 6.04 -5.49 -4.80
C LYS A 15 5.51 -6.67 -4.01
N VAL A 16 5.16 -6.41 -2.75
CA VAL A 16 4.38 -7.31 -1.89
C VAL A 16 3.03 -6.68 -1.54
N GLY A 17 3.02 -5.36 -1.36
CA GLY A 17 1.84 -4.60 -0.97
C GLY A 17 1.66 -3.30 -1.75
N GLY A 18 0.78 -2.44 -1.22
CA GLY A 18 0.50 -1.13 -1.82
C GLY A 18 1.64 -0.12 -1.66
N LEU A 19 2.63 -0.40 -0.79
CA LEU A 19 3.79 0.46 -0.58
C LEU A 19 4.55 0.71 -1.89
N ALA A 20 4.80 -0.34 -2.67
CA ALA A 20 5.51 -0.25 -3.94
C ALA A 20 4.83 0.70 -4.95
N ASP A 21 3.49 0.62 -5.03
CA ASP A 21 2.69 1.49 -5.91
C ASP A 21 2.78 2.96 -5.48
N VAL A 22 2.75 3.21 -4.17
CA VAL A 22 2.83 4.57 -3.61
C VAL A 22 4.17 5.21 -3.93
N VAL A 23 5.27 4.54 -3.59
CA VAL A 23 6.64 5.06 -3.77
C VAL A 23 6.91 5.36 -5.25
N TYR A 24 6.57 4.43 -6.13
CA TYR A 24 6.73 4.60 -7.58
C TYR A 24 5.87 5.74 -8.14
N SER A 25 4.58 5.73 -7.84
CA SER A 25 3.66 6.69 -8.41
C SER A 25 3.90 8.12 -7.90
N LEU A 26 4.25 8.25 -6.61
CA LEU A 26 4.61 9.53 -6.02
C LEU A 26 5.90 10.07 -6.66
N SER A 27 6.96 9.26 -6.75
CA SER A 27 8.24 9.69 -7.34
C SER A 27 8.08 10.17 -8.79
N LYS A 28 7.33 9.43 -9.63
CA LYS A 28 6.99 9.86 -11.00
C LYS A 28 6.27 11.20 -11.03
N LYS A 29 5.30 11.40 -10.13
CA LYS A 29 4.56 12.68 -10.07
C LYS A 29 5.42 13.82 -9.57
N LEU A 30 6.36 13.57 -8.67
CA LEU A 30 7.33 14.58 -8.22
C LEU A 30 8.20 15.04 -9.38
N VAL A 31 8.75 14.12 -10.16
CA VAL A 31 9.57 14.44 -11.34
C VAL A 31 8.78 15.24 -12.39
N ILE A 32 7.54 14.84 -12.69
CA ILE A 32 6.65 15.59 -13.58
C ILE A 32 6.45 17.04 -13.08
N ASN A 33 6.43 17.25 -11.75
CA ASN A 33 6.32 18.56 -11.13
C ASN A 33 7.68 19.25 -10.91
N LYS A 34 8.72 18.83 -11.62
CA LYS A 34 10.09 19.41 -11.58
C LYS A 34 10.77 19.32 -10.19
N ILE A 35 10.44 18.30 -9.43
CA ILE A 35 11.10 17.97 -8.18
C ILE A 35 12.04 16.78 -8.44
N ASN A 36 13.30 16.94 -8.09
CA ASN A 36 14.26 15.84 -8.20
C ASN A 36 13.92 14.76 -7.16
N ALA A 37 13.44 13.61 -7.61
CA ALA A 37 13.06 12.50 -6.76
C ALA A 37 13.95 11.29 -7.06
N SER A 38 14.45 10.66 -6.00
CA SER A 38 15.19 9.40 -6.07
C SER A 38 14.69 8.43 -5.00
N ILE A 39 14.95 7.15 -5.21
CA ILE A 39 14.53 6.07 -4.33
C ILE A 39 15.75 5.26 -3.92
N ILE A 40 15.89 4.98 -2.62
CA ILE A 40 16.85 4.01 -2.09
C ILE A 40 16.06 2.73 -1.78
N LEU A 41 16.51 1.60 -2.33
CA LEU A 41 15.83 0.31 -2.27
C LEU A 41 16.85 -0.82 -2.05
N PRO A 42 16.55 -1.87 -1.27
CA PRO A 42 17.42 -3.06 -1.24
C PRO A 42 17.50 -3.75 -2.59
N LEU A 43 18.67 -4.22 -2.97
CA LEU A 43 18.86 -5.02 -4.19
C LEU A 43 18.51 -6.48 -3.92
N TYR A 44 17.22 -6.77 -3.90
CA TYR A 44 16.74 -8.13 -3.71
C TYR A 44 17.11 -9.05 -4.87
N LYS A 45 17.14 -10.36 -4.60
CA LYS A 45 17.45 -11.40 -5.62
C LYS A 45 16.58 -11.25 -6.88
N CYS A 46 15.27 -11.05 -6.71
CA CYS A 46 14.34 -10.87 -7.83
C CYS A 46 14.67 -9.66 -8.72
N ILE A 47 15.28 -8.62 -8.17
CA ILE A 47 15.76 -7.47 -8.92
C ILE A 47 17.06 -7.81 -9.63
N LYS A 48 18.02 -8.36 -8.88
CA LYS A 48 19.37 -8.70 -9.38
C LYS A 48 19.33 -9.70 -10.54
N ASP A 49 18.42 -10.67 -10.47
CA ASP A 49 18.26 -11.70 -11.49
C ASP A 49 17.53 -11.20 -12.74
N SER A 50 16.86 -10.03 -12.67
CA SER A 50 16.11 -9.48 -13.79
C SER A 50 17.00 -9.01 -14.93
N GLN A 51 16.56 -9.22 -16.18
CA GLN A 51 17.29 -8.75 -17.37
C GLN A 51 17.41 -7.23 -17.36
N GLY A 52 16.38 -6.51 -16.95
CA GLY A 52 16.41 -5.06 -16.88
C GLY A 52 17.51 -4.51 -15.97
N PHE A 53 17.76 -5.15 -14.81
CA PHE A 53 18.87 -4.78 -13.94
C PHE A 53 20.21 -5.03 -14.62
N LYS A 54 20.42 -6.22 -15.20
CA LYS A 54 21.68 -6.60 -15.86
C LYS A 54 22.07 -5.64 -17.00
N ASP A 55 21.08 -5.15 -17.74
CA ASP A 55 21.31 -4.31 -18.90
C ASP A 55 21.52 -2.83 -18.57
N ASN A 56 20.93 -2.34 -17.46
CA ASN A 56 20.83 -0.90 -17.22
C ASN A 56 21.41 -0.42 -15.88
N ALA A 57 21.60 -1.30 -14.90
CA ALA A 57 22.15 -0.91 -13.61
C ALA A 57 23.66 -0.71 -13.69
N ARG A 58 24.16 0.36 -13.08
CA ARG A 58 25.58 0.67 -13.01
C ARG A 58 26.02 0.67 -11.54
N LEU A 59 27.09 -0.06 -11.24
CA LEU A 59 27.79 0.05 -9.96
C LEU A 59 28.46 1.42 -9.90
N ILE A 60 28.07 2.24 -8.91
CA ILE A 60 28.59 3.62 -8.77
C ILE A 60 29.46 3.80 -7.53
N SER A 61 29.33 2.91 -6.56
CA SER A 61 30.13 2.96 -5.34
C SER A 61 30.09 1.62 -4.61
N THR A 62 31.14 1.32 -3.87
CA THR A 62 31.15 0.26 -2.85
C THR A 62 31.50 0.91 -1.51
N LEU A 63 30.60 0.80 -0.55
CA LEU A 63 30.71 1.41 0.77
C LEU A 63 31.00 0.35 1.83
N ASN A 64 31.77 0.71 2.86
CA ASN A 64 31.91 -0.10 4.05
C ASN A 64 30.86 0.33 5.08
N ILE A 65 30.04 -0.59 5.54
CA ILE A 65 29.01 -0.37 6.55
C ILE A 65 29.49 -0.96 7.88
N ASP A 66 29.66 -0.10 8.87
CA ASP A 66 30.03 -0.50 10.21
C ASP A 66 28.75 -0.85 11.00
N MET A 67 28.60 -2.12 11.36
CA MET A 67 27.48 -2.65 12.09
C MET A 67 27.99 -3.29 13.38
N SER A 68 28.19 -2.45 14.40
CA SER A 68 28.96 -2.76 15.60
C SER A 68 30.39 -3.19 15.25
N TRP A 69 30.80 -4.39 15.67
CA TRP A 69 32.11 -4.97 15.36
C TRP A 69 32.25 -5.49 13.93
N ARG A 70 31.13 -5.63 13.18
CA ARG A 70 31.10 -6.15 11.81
C ARG A 70 31.35 -5.03 10.80
N LYS A 71 32.25 -5.26 9.87
CA LYS A 71 32.48 -4.42 8.70
C LYS A 71 31.93 -5.14 7.46
N LEU A 72 30.89 -4.59 6.88
CA LEU A 72 30.16 -5.22 5.78
C LEU A 72 30.28 -4.38 4.51
N SER A 73 30.49 -5.04 3.39
CA SER A 73 30.49 -4.38 2.08
C SER A 73 29.07 -4.10 1.60
N CYS A 74 28.88 -2.96 0.97
CA CYS A 74 27.64 -2.53 0.37
C CYS A 74 27.89 -1.99 -1.03
N ASP A 75 27.48 -2.72 -2.04
CA ASP A 75 27.50 -2.23 -3.41
C ASP A 75 26.31 -1.33 -3.67
N VAL A 76 26.56 -0.18 -4.26
CA VAL A 76 25.52 0.79 -4.60
C VAL A 76 25.40 0.86 -6.12
N TYR A 77 24.28 0.39 -6.62
CA TYR A 77 23.95 0.47 -8.05
C TYR A 77 23.00 1.65 -8.30
N CYS A 78 23.19 2.30 -9.44
CA CYS A 78 22.29 3.33 -9.94
C CYS A 78 21.52 2.81 -11.15
N TYR A 79 20.20 2.99 -11.13
CA TYR A 79 19.33 2.64 -12.24
C TYR A 79 18.28 3.74 -12.42
N GLU A 80 18.08 4.20 -13.64
CA GLU A 80 17.15 5.29 -13.95
C GLU A 80 15.95 4.79 -14.77
N ILE A 81 14.74 5.07 -14.28
CA ILE A 81 13.48 4.74 -14.97
C ILE A 81 12.54 5.94 -14.89
N ASN A 82 12.01 6.40 -16.02
CA ASN A 82 11.07 7.51 -16.11
C ASN A 82 11.59 8.78 -15.39
N ASN A 83 12.89 9.06 -15.52
CA ASN A 83 13.62 10.15 -14.86
C ASN A 83 13.59 10.08 -13.31
N VAL A 84 13.30 8.92 -12.74
CA VAL A 84 13.47 8.61 -11.32
C VAL A 84 14.74 7.80 -11.16
N THR A 85 15.66 8.26 -10.32
CA THR A 85 16.90 7.56 -10.02
C THR A 85 16.68 6.60 -8.86
N TYR A 86 17.00 5.33 -9.07
CA TYR A 86 17.00 4.30 -8.03
C TYR A 86 18.45 4.02 -7.60
N TYR A 87 18.68 4.08 -6.29
CA TYR A 87 19.91 3.63 -5.65
C TYR A 87 19.64 2.28 -5.00
N LEU A 88 20.18 1.21 -5.60
CA LEU A 88 19.94 -0.16 -5.17
C LEU A 88 21.08 -0.59 -4.25
N ILE A 89 20.72 -0.97 -3.02
CA ILE A 89 21.64 -1.34 -1.93
C ILE A 89 21.93 -2.84 -2.01
N GLY A 90 23.12 -3.21 -2.46
CA GLY A 90 23.54 -4.60 -2.65
C GLY A 90 24.33 -5.15 -1.46
N ASN A 91 23.89 -6.27 -0.95
CA ASN A 91 24.62 -7.17 -0.07
C ASN A 91 24.05 -8.58 -0.23
N GLU A 92 24.90 -9.54 -0.64
CA GLU A 92 24.46 -10.90 -0.96
C GLU A 92 23.83 -11.61 0.24
N TYR A 93 24.44 -11.48 1.41
CA TYR A 93 23.98 -12.16 2.62
C TYR A 93 22.58 -11.70 3.02
N TYR A 94 22.29 -10.39 2.96
CA TYR A 94 21.01 -9.84 3.41
C TYR A 94 19.91 -9.84 2.35
N PHE A 95 20.26 -9.67 1.07
CA PHE A 95 19.21 -9.38 0.05
C PHE A 95 19.11 -10.45 -1.05
N SER A 96 20.07 -11.40 -1.14
CA SER A 96 19.97 -12.49 -2.11
C SER A 96 19.08 -13.63 -1.60
N ARG A 97 17.86 -13.29 -1.16
CA ARG A 97 16.88 -14.20 -0.57
C ARG A 97 15.69 -14.38 -1.49
N LYS A 98 14.91 -15.45 -1.25
CA LYS A 98 13.70 -15.75 -2.04
C LYS A 98 12.61 -14.72 -1.81
N ASP A 99 12.36 -14.42 -0.54
CA ASP A 99 11.27 -13.55 -0.12
C ASP A 99 11.80 -12.18 0.38
N ILE A 100 10.98 -11.14 0.18
CA ILE A 100 11.32 -9.77 0.60
C ILE A 100 11.20 -9.63 2.11
N TYR A 101 10.24 -10.30 2.73
CA TYR A 101 9.94 -10.29 4.16
C TYR A 101 9.69 -11.69 4.69
N GLY A 102 9.75 -11.84 6.02
CA GLY A 102 9.38 -13.05 6.73
C GLY A 102 10.57 -13.92 7.13
N GLU A 103 11.79 -13.44 6.96
CA GLU A 103 12.99 -14.10 7.45
C GLU A 103 13.20 -13.82 8.94
N SER A 104 13.79 -14.76 9.67
CA SER A 104 14.04 -14.62 11.11
C SER A 104 14.98 -13.47 11.47
N ASP A 105 15.81 -13.03 10.52
CA ASP A 105 16.77 -11.93 10.64
C ASP A 105 16.31 -10.64 9.96
N ASP A 106 15.02 -10.47 9.68
CA ASP A 106 14.49 -9.28 9.01
C ASP A 106 14.89 -7.98 9.73
N PHE A 107 14.96 -7.99 11.06
CA PHE A 107 15.41 -6.81 11.80
C PHE A 107 16.85 -6.43 11.44
N GLU A 108 17.78 -7.39 11.45
CA GLU A 108 19.19 -7.18 11.11
C GLU A 108 19.36 -6.74 9.66
N ARG A 109 18.62 -7.36 8.72
CA ARG A 109 18.63 -7.00 7.30
C ARG A 109 18.26 -5.54 7.08
N PHE A 110 17.19 -5.07 7.72
CA PHE A 110 16.72 -3.71 7.57
C PHE A 110 17.49 -2.71 8.46
N ALA A 111 18.18 -3.16 9.49
CA ALA A 111 19.20 -2.38 10.18
C ALA A 111 20.38 -2.07 9.25
N PHE A 112 20.92 -3.09 8.56
CA PHE A 112 21.93 -2.91 7.52
C PHE A 112 21.44 -1.96 6.41
N PHE A 113 20.22 -2.17 5.93
CA PHE A 113 19.62 -1.29 4.92
C PHE A 113 19.58 0.17 5.35
N SER A 114 19.15 0.44 6.59
CA SER A 114 19.06 1.80 7.12
C SER A 114 20.43 2.45 7.25
N LEU A 115 21.46 1.72 7.72
CA LEU A 115 22.84 2.20 7.78
C LEU A 115 23.39 2.54 6.41
N ALA A 116 23.20 1.63 5.45
CA ALA A 116 23.63 1.81 4.07
C ALA A 116 22.90 2.98 3.40
N ALA A 117 21.59 3.11 3.60
CA ALA A 117 20.78 4.19 3.07
C ALA A 117 21.26 5.55 3.62
N TYR A 118 21.51 5.65 4.94
CA TYR A 118 22.06 6.85 5.53
C TYR A 118 23.41 7.23 4.91
N LYS A 119 24.30 6.27 4.75
CA LYS A 119 25.63 6.49 4.15
C LYS A 119 25.53 6.89 2.67
N VAL A 120 24.65 6.26 1.90
CA VAL A 120 24.34 6.67 0.50
C VAL A 120 23.83 8.10 0.43
N ILE A 121 22.95 8.52 1.34
CA ILE A 121 22.45 9.90 1.41
C ILE A 121 23.59 10.87 1.65
N LYS A 122 24.52 10.58 2.57
CA LYS A 122 25.60 11.47 2.97
C LYS A 122 26.77 11.49 1.98
N GLU A 123 27.17 10.35 1.47
CA GLU A 123 28.43 10.21 0.71
C GLU A 123 28.21 10.19 -0.81
N VAL A 124 27.09 9.59 -1.29
CA VAL A 124 26.84 9.39 -2.72
C VAL A 124 25.88 10.46 -3.27
N ILE A 125 24.69 10.59 -2.69
CA ILE A 125 23.66 11.51 -3.22
C ILE A 125 23.98 12.95 -2.92
N LYS A 126 24.39 13.27 -1.70
CA LYS A 126 24.74 14.61 -1.20
C LYS A 126 23.67 15.69 -1.47
N LYS A 127 23.69 16.79 -0.74
CA LYS A 127 22.78 17.95 -0.92
C LYS A 127 21.31 17.53 -1.07
N VAL A 128 20.81 16.76 -0.09
CA VAL A 128 19.44 16.32 0.00
C VAL A 128 18.64 17.35 0.81
N ASP A 129 17.48 17.76 0.32
CA ASP A 129 16.58 18.66 1.05
C ASP A 129 15.66 17.88 1.98
N ILE A 130 15.12 16.76 1.49
CA ILE A 130 14.13 15.95 2.20
C ILE A 130 14.46 14.46 2.07
N VAL A 131 14.46 13.76 3.19
CA VAL A 131 14.42 12.30 3.25
C VAL A 131 12.99 11.87 3.62
N HIS A 132 12.35 11.13 2.73
CA HIS A 132 11.01 10.61 2.94
C HIS A 132 11.08 9.11 3.21
N ILE A 133 10.87 8.73 4.46
CA ILE A 133 10.92 7.36 4.94
C ILE A 133 9.55 6.71 4.78
N HIS A 134 9.52 5.48 4.30
CA HIS A 134 8.31 4.68 4.17
C HIS A 134 8.39 3.45 5.07
N ASP A 135 7.53 3.39 6.10
CA ASP A 135 7.47 2.36 7.13
C ASP A 135 8.78 2.19 7.95
N TRP A 136 8.83 1.13 8.76
CA TRP A 136 9.90 0.91 9.73
C TRP A 136 11.25 0.51 9.13
N GLN A 137 11.25 -0.09 7.94
CA GLN A 137 12.46 -0.65 7.32
C GLN A 137 13.54 0.41 7.03
N GLY A 138 13.12 1.65 6.83
CA GLY A 138 14.04 2.79 6.69
C GLY A 138 14.05 3.73 7.90
N ALA A 139 13.30 3.42 8.95
CA ALA A 139 13.04 4.34 10.06
C ALA A 139 14.31 4.77 10.82
N ALA A 140 15.28 3.86 10.96
CA ALA A 140 16.53 4.16 11.65
C ALA A 140 17.37 5.25 10.95
N VAL A 141 17.13 5.56 9.67
CA VAL A 141 17.83 6.65 8.96
C VAL A 141 17.64 7.99 9.68
N SER A 142 16.47 8.27 10.24
CA SER A 142 16.22 9.49 11.00
C SER A 142 16.99 9.53 12.33
N LEU A 143 17.08 8.39 13.01
CA LEU A 143 17.83 8.27 14.26
C LEU A 143 19.34 8.37 14.04
N LEU A 144 19.86 7.72 12.99
CA LEU A 144 21.26 7.84 12.55
C LEU A 144 21.60 9.30 12.19
N HIS A 145 20.73 9.97 11.43
CA HIS A 145 20.90 11.37 11.13
C HIS A 145 20.90 12.23 12.40
N HIS A 146 19.98 12.00 13.32
CA HIS A 146 19.91 12.73 14.58
C HIS A 146 21.21 12.59 15.41
N HIS A 147 21.82 11.41 15.37
CA HIS A 147 23.07 11.12 16.09
C HIS A 147 24.30 11.73 15.41
N TYR A 148 24.43 11.59 14.08
CA TYR A 148 25.65 11.94 13.33
C TYR A 148 25.57 13.26 12.56
N LYS A 149 24.46 14.03 12.68
CA LYS A 149 24.31 15.29 11.94
C LYS A 149 25.28 16.35 12.39
N ASP A 150 25.84 17.08 11.43
CA ASP A 150 26.58 18.29 11.67
C ASP A 150 25.64 19.49 11.93
N ARG A 151 26.18 20.57 12.55
CA ARG A 151 25.40 21.80 12.84
C ARG A 151 24.80 22.45 11.59
N ASN A 152 25.40 22.26 10.42
CA ASN A 152 24.98 22.84 9.15
C ASN A 152 24.09 21.89 8.33
N ASP A 153 23.76 20.71 8.85
CA ASP A 153 22.93 19.76 8.16
C ASP A 153 21.45 20.15 8.29
N ASN A 154 20.83 20.45 7.15
CA ASN A 154 19.47 20.97 7.06
C ASN A 154 18.48 19.98 6.44
N ILE A 155 18.83 18.70 6.39
CA ILE A 155 17.94 17.66 5.87
C ILE A 155 16.67 17.60 6.72
N ARG A 156 15.51 17.58 6.05
CA ARG A 156 14.20 17.42 6.65
C ARG A 156 13.71 16.00 6.49
N PHE A 157 12.96 15.52 7.47
CA PHE A 157 12.46 14.15 7.49
C PHE A 157 10.94 14.12 7.43
N MET A 158 10.43 13.34 6.50
CA MET A 158 9.03 12.91 6.45
C MET A 158 8.96 11.40 6.65
N LEU A 159 7.99 10.95 7.43
CA LEU A 159 7.67 9.54 7.57
C LEU A 159 6.26 9.29 7.04
N THR A 160 6.08 8.26 6.19
CA THR A 160 4.76 7.73 5.86
C THR A 160 4.57 6.36 6.49
N ILE A 161 3.53 6.20 7.30
CA ILE A 161 3.10 4.95 7.91
C ILE A 161 2.06 4.30 6.99
N HIS A 162 2.45 3.19 6.33
CA HIS A 162 1.55 2.40 5.49
C HIS A 162 0.89 1.27 6.27
N ASN A 163 1.66 0.62 7.16
CA ASN A 163 1.15 -0.45 8.01
C ASN A 163 1.74 -0.36 9.43
N PRO A 164 0.96 0.10 10.40
CA PRO A 164 1.41 0.28 11.79
C PRO A 164 1.66 -1.02 12.55
N ALA A 165 1.26 -2.18 12.01
CA ALA A 165 1.49 -3.48 12.63
C ALA A 165 2.98 -3.87 12.68
N PHE A 166 3.82 -3.28 11.81
CA PHE A 166 5.25 -3.55 11.73
C PHE A 166 6.02 -2.30 12.14
N GLN A 167 6.82 -2.39 13.21
CA GLN A 167 7.39 -1.22 13.86
C GLN A 167 8.91 -1.26 14.04
N GLY A 168 9.57 -2.37 13.66
CA GLY A 168 11.01 -2.54 13.89
C GLY A 168 11.33 -2.58 15.39
N ILE A 169 10.77 -3.58 16.07
CA ILE A 169 10.91 -3.78 17.52
C ILE A 169 12.14 -4.65 17.79
N CYS A 170 12.97 -4.23 18.76
CA CYS A 170 14.15 -4.98 19.20
C CYS A 170 14.49 -4.70 20.65
N ASP A 171 15.55 -5.34 21.14
CA ASP A 171 16.03 -5.14 22.51
C ASP A 171 16.90 -3.87 22.63
N ARG A 172 17.06 -3.39 23.85
CA ARG A 172 17.85 -2.18 24.17
C ARG A 172 19.27 -2.26 23.63
N ASN A 173 19.94 -3.40 23.81
CA ASN A 173 21.32 -3.61 23.38
C ASN A 173 21.48 -3.62 21.85
N ASP A 174 20.40 -3.80 21.09
CA ASP A 174 20.43 -3.84 19.62
C ASP A 174 20.67 -2.48 19.01
N LEU A 175 20.46 -1.38 19.75
CA LEU A 175 20.90 -0.07 19.33
C LEU A 175 22.42 -0.03 19.10
N TRP A 176 23.18 -0.63 20.00
CA TRP A 176 24.62 -0.77 19.85
C TRP A 176 24.97 -1.88 18.83
N ASN A 177 24.38 -3.07 19.00
CA ASN A 177 24.72 -4.26 18.22
C ASN A 177 24.52 -4.09 16.71
N TYR A 178 23.53 -3.31 16.30
CA TYR A 178 23.20 -3.13 14.89
C TYR A 178 23.51 -1.73 14.36
N PHE A 179 23.42 -0.68 15.18
CA PHE A 179 23.51 0.70 14.66
C PHE A 179 24.69 1.50 15.17
N ASN A 180 25.52 0.98 16.08
CA ASN A 180 26.55 1.72 16.83
C ASN A 180 25.98 2.96 17.55
N LEU A 181 24.73 2.89 17.98
CA LEU A 181 24.07 3.95 18.69
C LEU A 181 24.08 3.67 20.20
N PRO A 182 24.27 4.69 21.06
CA PRO A 182 24.25 4.51 22.49
C PRO A 182 22.85 4.12 22.99
N GLU A 183 22.79 3.29 24.02
CA GLU A 183 21.55 2.89 24.70
C GLU A 183 20.79 4.08 25.31
N TYR A 184 21.45 5.23 25.41
CA TYR A 184 20.85 6.50 25.82
C TYR A 184 19.55 6.82 25.05
N TYR A 185 19.42 6.46 23.76
CA TYR A 185 18.20 6.67 23.01
C TYR A 185 17.02 5.81 23.45
N PHE A 186 17.30 4.71 24.13
CA PHE A 186 16.28 3.96 24.85
C PHE A 186 15.98 4.62 26.20
N ASP A 187 17.01 4.94 26.97
CA ASP A 187 16.88 5.44 28.33
C ASP A 187 16.17 6.79 28.41
N ASN A 188 16.44 7.70 27.45
CA ASN A 188 15.75 9.00 27.35
C ASN A 188 14.35 8.91 26.77
N GLY A 189 13.91 7.71 26.38
CA GLY A 189 12.60 7.46 25.82
C GLY A 189 12.46 7.74 24.32
N LEU A 190 13.45 8.27 23.61
CA LEU A 190 13.34 8.63 22.19
C LEU A 190 13.02 7.40 21.32
N ALA A 191 13.72 6.30 21.53
CA ALA A 191 13.51 5.05 20.79
C ALA A 191 12.73 3.99 21.57
N ARG A 192 12.25 4.26 22.79
CA ARG A 192 11.53 3.33 23.64
C ARG A 192 10.02 3.46 23.47
N LEU A 193 9.35 2.36 23.18
CA LEU A 193 7.90 2.18 23.34
C LEU A 193 7.65 0.94 24.20
N ASP A 194 6.96 1.14 25.31
CA ASP A 194 6.89 0.16 26.39
C ASP A 194 8.32 -0.28 26.82
N ASP A 195 8.65 -1.55 26.90
CA ASP A 195 9.95 -2.06 27.35
C ASP A 195 10.89 -2.46 26.18
N LYS A 196 10.62 -2.02 24.97
CA LYS A 196 11.40 -2.36 23.76
C LYS A 196 11.83 -1.12 23.01
N VAL A 197 12.91 -1.26 22.24
CA VAL A 197 13.24 -0.31 21.19
C VAL A 197 12.20 -0.44 20.07
N ASN A 198 11.76 0.70 19.56
CA ASN A 198 10.79 0.79 18.47
C ASN A 198 11.28 1.85 17.46
N LEU A 199 11.76 1.38 16.32
CA LEU A 199 12.35 2.26 15.30
C LEU A 199 11.31 3.18 14.65
N LEU A 200 10.10 2.67 14.43
CA LEU A 200 9.01 3.48 13.87
C LEU A 200 8.64 4.63 14.82
N LYS A 201 8.58 4.37 16.14
CA LYS A 201 8.36 5.39 17.15
C LYS A 201 9.46 6.44 17.14
N ALA A 202 10.72 6.05 17.06
CA ALA A 202 11.83 6.99 16.96
C ALA A 202 11.69 7.89 15.72
N ALA A 203 11.35 7.30 14.56
CA ALA A 203 11.13 8.05 13.34
C ALA A 203 9.91 8.99 13.43
N ILE A 204 8.82 8.59 14.11
CA ILE A 204 7.69 9.48 14.41
C ILE A 204 8.18 10.71 15.17
N CYS A 205 8.95 10.52 16.23
CA CYS A 205 9.45 11.64 17.04
C CYS A 205 10.36 12.59 16.24
N LEU A 206 11.25 12.04 15.41
CA LEU A 206 12.30 12.77 14.69
C LEU A 206 11.88 13.37 13.36
N SER A 207 10.76 12.93 12.78
CA SER A 207 10.27 13.47 11.51
C SER A 207 9.60 14.85 11.71
N ASP A 208 9.83 15.78 10.79
CA ASP A 208 9.15 17.09 10.76
C ASP A 208 7.65 16.92 10.50
N ILE A 209 7.30 16.01 9.58
CA ILE A 209 5.91 15.65 9.27
C ILE A 209 5.81 14.14 9.26
N VAL A 210 4.75 13.63 9.88
CA VAL A 210 4.35 12.22 9.78
C VAL A 210 3.08 12.14 8.94
N THR A 211 3.03 11.22 8.00
CA THR A 211 1.83 10.97 7.20
C THR A 211 1.35 9.54 7.35
N THR A 212 0.08 9.32 7.08
CA THR A 212 -0.48 8.01 6.80
C THR A 212 -1.38 8.10 5.57
N VAL A 213 -1.88 6.98 5.09
CA VAL A 213 -2.38 6.82 3.73
C VAL A 213 -3.88 7.11 3.56
N SER A 214 -4.54 7.64 4.59
CA SER A 214 -5.89 8.24 4.48
C SER A 214 -6.25 9.10 5.71
N PRO A 215 -7.17 10.07 5.57
CA PRO A 215 -7.64 10.90 6.68
C PRO A 215 -8.33 10.10 7.79
N THR A 216 -9.23 9.18 7.43
CA THR A 216 -9.90 8.33 8.42
C THR A 216 -8.90 7.44 9.16
N HIS A 217 -7.93 6.83 8.46
CA HIS A 217 -6.90 6.02 9.12
C HIS A 217 -6.03 6.83 10.07
N ARG A 218 -5.67 8.08 9.74
CA ARG A 218 -5.01 9.00 10.69
C ARG A 218 -5.81 9.12 11.99
N ASP A 219 -7.11 9.33 11.89
CA ASP A 219 -7.98 9.53 13.05
C ASP A 219 -8.17 8.23 13.86
N GLU A 220 -8.23 7.10 13.17
CA GLU A 220 -8.25 5.77 13.78
C GLU A 220 -6.97 5.50 14.57
N LEU A 221 -5.80 5.76 14.00
CA LEU A 221 -4.51 5.59 14.67
C LEU A 221 -4.38 6.47 15.93
N ARG A 222 -4.88 7.70 15.88
CA ARG A 222 -4.90 8.60 17.05
C ARG A 222 -5.79 8.10 18.18
N ARG A 223 -6.84 7.32 17.86
CA ARG A 223 -7.80 6.78 18.82
C ARG A 223 -7.46 5.37 19.30
N GLY A 224 -6.35 4.82 18.91
CA GLY A 224 -5.94 3.47 19.29
C GLY A 224 -6.54 2.35 18.42
N ILE A 225 -7.24 2.68 17.34
CA ILE A 225 -7.82 1.69 16.44
C ILE A 225 -6.73 1.18 15.51
N SER A 226 -6.35 -0.08 15.66
CA SER A 226 -5.28 -0.74 14.89
C SER A 226 -3.94 0.03 14.88
N SER A 227 -3.62 0.73 15.97
CA SER A 227 -2.42 1.56 16.11
C SER A 227 -1.24 0.83 16.73
N TYR A 228 -1.49 -0.32 17.37
CA TYR A 228 -0.46 -1.18 17.98
C TYR A 228 0.46 -0.41 18.96
N GLY A 229 -0.11 0.47 19.79
CA GLY A 229 0.60 1.26 20.79
C GLY A 229 1.04 2.65 20.31
N LEU A 230 0.99 2.94 19.00
CA LEU A 230 1.39 4.24 18.45
C LEU A 230 0.44 5.40 18.82
N GLU A 231 -0.79 5.12 19.30
CA GLU A 231 -1.71 6.12 19.83
C GLU A 231 -1.13 6.88 21.02
N LYS A 232 -0.16 6.32 21.71
CA LYS A 232 0.57 6.98 22.80
C LYS A 232 1.45 8.14 22.31
N ILE A 233 1.87 8.12 21.04
CA ILE A 233 2.86 9.03 20.47
C ILE A 233 2.27 9.94 19.38
N LEU A 234 1.46 9.40 18.49
CA LEU A 234 0.92 10.11 17.32
C LEU A 234 0.18 11.42 17.66
N PRO A 235 -0.58 11.53 18.79
CA PRO A 235 -1.21 12.79 19.18
C PRO A 235 -0.22 13.93 19.39
N SER A 236 1.03 13.66 19.82
CA SER A 236 2.05 14.68 20.05
C SER A 236 2.48 15.40 18.76
N LYS A 237 2.26 14.80 17.60
CA LYS A 237 2.54 15.43 16.29
C LYS A 237 1.50 16.51 15.91
N GLY A 238 0.38 16.60 16.60
CA GLY A 238 -0.64 17.63 16.34
C GLY A 238 -1.03 17.72 14.87
N THR A 239 -0.86 18.91 14.27
CA THR A 239 -1.14 19.18 12.86
C THR A 239 -0.09 18.61 11.89
N ASP A 240 1.07 18.21 12.38
CA ASP A 240 2.14 17.60 11.60
C ASP A 240 1.94 16.06 11.41
N PHE A 241 0.82 15.50 11.92
CA PHE A 241 0.35 14.16 11.54
C PHE A 241 -0.84 14.26 10.57
N VAL A 242 -0.61 13.90 9.31
CA VAL A 242 -1.52 14.14 8.18
C VAL A 242 -1.93 12.84 7.51
N GLY A 243 -3.22 12.67 7.23
CA GLY A 243 -3.72 11.58 6.36
C GLY A 243 -3.73 12.04 4.90
N VAL A 244 -2.96 11.40 4.03
CA VAL A 244 -2.92 11.69 2.60
C VAL A 244 -3.43 10.47 1.83
N LEU A 245 -4.58 10.61 1.18
CA LEU A 245 -5.19 9.52 0.44
C LEU A 245 -4.34 9.15 -0.77
N ASN A 246 -4.02 7.86 -0.93
CA ASN A 246 -3.29 7.36 -2.09
C ASN A 246 -4.10 7.51 -3.38
N GLY A 247 -3.39 7.65 -4.49
CA GLY A 247 -3.96 7.60 -5.82
C GLY A 247 -3.84 6.23 -6.48
N LEU A 248 -4.53 6.06 -7.60
CA LEU A 248 -4.41 4.92 -8.50
C LEU A 248 -3.53 5.30 -9.71
N ASP A 249 -2.70 4.38 -10.20
CA ASP A 249 -2.07 4.55 -11.53
C ASP A 249 -3.13 4.30 -12.61
N THR A 250 -3.69 5.40 -13.10
CA THR A 250 -4.75 5.40 -14.12
C THR A 250 -4.26 5.09 -15.53
N LYS A 251 -2.96 4.87 -15.73
CA LYS A 251 -2.42 4.34 -16.99
C LYS A 251 -2.43 2.83 -17.00
N GLU A 252 -2.04 2.21 -15.89
CA GLU A 252 -2.08 0.76 -15.71
C GLU A 252 -3.54 0.28 -15.63
N PHE A 253 -4.32 0.86 -14.72
CA PHE A 253 -5.72 0.50 -14.52
C PHE A 253 -6.63 1.41 -15.36
N ASN A 254 -6.78 1.07 -16.64
CA ASN A 254 -7.60 1.83 -17.57
C ASN A 254 -8.42 0.92 -18.48
N PRO A 255 -9.73 0.76 -18.24
CA PRO A 255 -10.57 -0.14 -19.03
C PRO A 255 -10.62 0.22 -20.53
N THR A 256 -10.23 1.47 -20.91
CA THR A 256 -10.18 1.87 -22.32
C THR A 256 -9.00 1.27 -23.08
N THR A 257 -7.89 0.98 -22.40
CA THR A 257 -6.62 0.54 -23.01
C THR A 257 -6.03 -0.71 -22.37
N ASP A 258 -6.75 -1.34 -21.47
CA ASP A 258 -6.31 -2.53 -20.76
C ASP A 258 -6.19 -3.71 -21.71
N ARG A 259 -5.00 -4.30 -21.78
CA ARG A 259 -4.70 -5.43 -22.67
C ARG A 259 -5.16 -6.79 -22.16
N TYR A 260 -5.55 -6.88 -20.87
CA TYR A 260 -5.90 -8.13 -20.21
C TYR A 260 -7.39 -8.42 -20.27
N ILE A 261 -8.23 -7.42 -20.48
CA ILE A 261 -9.69 -7.59 -20.49
C ILE A 261 -10.20 -8.04 -21.87
N TYR A 262 -11.33 -8.70 -21.90
CA TYR A 262 -11.88 -9.25 -23.15
C TYR A 262 -12.42 -8.19 -24.11
N ALA A 263 -13.00 -7.12 -23.55
CA ALA A 263 -13.47 -5.98 -24.32
C ALA A 263 -13.12 -4.68 -23.59
N ASN A 264 -12.48 -3.76 -24.30
CA ASN A 264 -12.21 -2.43 -23.77
C ASN A 264 -13.48 -1.58 -23.75
N TYR A 265 -13.61 -0.72 -22.73
CA TYR A 265 -14.75 0.17 -22.59
C TYR A 265 -14.37 1.47 -21.88
N ASN A 266 -15.21 2.46 -22.04
CA ASN A 266 -15.18 3.71 -21.28
C ASN A 266 -16.53 3.92 -20.58
N LYS A 267 -16.71 5.08 -19.94
CA LYS A 267 -17.94 5.41 -19.22
C LYS A 267 -19.21 5.43 -20.09
N ASP A 268 -19.06 5.72 -21.39
CA ASP A 268 -20.21 5.91 -22.29
C ASP A 268 -20.78 4.57 -22.78
N ASN A 269 -19.93 3.53 -22.84
CA ASN A 269 -20.31 2.18 -23.25
C ASN A 269 -20.08 1.11 -22.17
N VAL A 270 -19.98 1.53 -20.88
CA VAL A 270 -19.61 0.66 -19.75
C VAL A 270 -20.57 -0.53 -19.60
N ASN A 271 -21.87 -0.34 -19.78
CA ASN A 271 -22.85 -1.42 -19.61
C ASN A 271 -22.61 -2.56 -20.62
N MET A 272 -22.33 -2.21 -21.89
CA MET A 272 -22.01 -3.21 -22.92
C MET A 272 -20.65 -3.85 -22.67
N GLY A 273 -19.63 -3.04 -22.37
CA GLY A 273 -18.28 -3.52 -22.10
C GLY A 273 -18.23 -4.48 -20.92
N LYS A 274 -18.86 -4.14 -19.80
CA LYS A 274 -18.93 -5.04 -18.62
C LYS A 274 -19.69 -6.31 -18.92
N LYS A 275 -20.79 -6.25 -19.69
CA LYS A 275 -21.55 -7.43 -20.10
C LYS A 275 -20.66 -8.43 -20.85
N ILE A 276 -19.92 -7.96 -21.87
CA ILE A 276 -19.01 -8.82 -22.66
C ILE A 276 -17.92 -9.41 -21.76
N ASN A 277 -17.28 -8.60 -20.89
CA ASN A 277 -16.26 -9.08 -19.98
C ASN A 277 -16.80 -10.12 -19.01
N LYS A 278 -18.01 -9.92 -18.49
CA LYS A 278 -18.68 -10.84 -17.56
C LYS A 278 -19.01 -12.19 -18.23
N GLU A 279 -19.62 -12.18 -19.40
CA GLU A 279 -19.97 -13.39 -20.14
C GLU A 279 -18.72 -14.23 -20.44
N ASN A 280 -17.65 -13.61 -20.96
CA ASN A 280 -16.41 -14.32 -21.27
C ASN A 280 -15.69 -14.83 -20.01
N LEU A 281 -15.62 -14.04 -18.93
CA LEU A 281 -14.99 -14.50 -17.68
C LEU A 281 -15.76 -15.67 -17.07
N MET A 282 -17.09 -15.60 -17.06
CA MET A 282 -17.93 -16.68 -16.52
C MET A 282 -17.79 -17.97 -17.33
N GLU A 283 -17.70 -17.88 -18.65
CA GLU A 283 -17.39 -19.01 -19.52
C GLU A 283 -16.02 -19.61 -19.22
N GLU A 284 -14.95 -18.77 -19.12
CA GLU A 284 -13.59 -19.21 -18.75
C GLU A 284 -13.56 -19.94 -17.39
N LEU A 285 -14.37 -19.50 -16.44
CA LEU A 285 -14.41 -20.05 -15.08
C LEU A 285 -15.46 -21.13 -14.86
N GLY A 286 -16.27 -21.47 -15.86
CA GLY A 286 -17.34 -22.48 -15.78
C GLY A 286 -18.52 -22.05 -14.90
N LEU A 287 -18.72 -20.75 -14.67
CA LEU A 287 -19.84 -20.21 -13.90
C LEU A 287 -21.10 -20.13 -14.77
N LYS A 288 -22.26 -20.40 -14.16
CA LYS A 288 -23.55 -20.41 -14.87
C LYS A 288 -24.35 -19.13 -14.60
N ASP A 289 -25.29 -18.85 -15.51
CA ASP A 289 -26.26 -17.76 -15.42
C ASP A 289 -25.63 -16.34 -15.32
N PRO A 290 -25.17 -15.76 -16.44
CA PRO A 290 -24.60 -14.43 -16.48
C PRO A 290 -25.60 -13.30 -16.16
N ASN A 291 -26.92 -13.62 -16.06
CA ASN A 291 -27.93 -12.63 -15.66
C ASN A 291 -27.88 -12.30 -14.16
N LYS A 292 -27.37 -13.22 -13.35
CA LYS A 292 -27.15 -12.96 -11.91
C LYS A 292 -26.01 -11.99 -11.69
N PRO A 293 -26.04 -11.16 -10.63
CA PRO A 293 -24.90 -10.30 -10.31
C PRO A 293 -23.66 -11.12 -9.99
N LEU A 294 -22.52 -10.68 -10.53
CA LEU A 294 -21.21 -11.25 -10.27
C LEU A 294 -20.50 -10.47 -9.16
N PHE A 295 -20.30 -11.13 -8.03
CA PHE A 295 -19.52 -10.61 -6.90
C PHE A 295 -18.09 -11.12 -6.98
N CYS A 296 -17.13 -10.30 -6.56
CA CYS A 296 -15.74 -10.74 -6.48
C CYS A 296 -15.07 -10.38 -5.16
N ILE A 297 -14.01 -11.13 -4.83
CA ILE A 297 -13.02 -10.82 -3.81
C ILE A 297 -11.67 -10.91 -4.49
N VAL A 298 -10.89 -9.83 -4.46
CA VAL A 298 -9.52 -9.78 -5.01
C VAL A 298 -8.60 -9.23 -3.93
N SER A 299 -7.97 -10.10 -3.14
CA SER A 299 -7.14 -9.69 -2.01
C SER A 299 -6.22 -10.79 -1.52
N ARG A 300 -5.29 -10.46 -0.61
CA ARG A 300 -4.62 -11.46 0.23
C ARG A 300 -5.67 -12.12 1.15
N LEU A 301 -5.61 -13.44 1.28
CA LEU A 301 -6.55 -14.20 2.10
C LEU A 301 -6.04 -14.22 3.56
N THR A 302 -6.31 -13.14 4.30
CA THR A 302 -5.84 -12.92 5.68
C THR A 302 -6.94 -12.44 6.59
N HIS A 303 -6.72 -12.56 7.91
CA HIS A 303 -7.62 -11.99 8.92
C HIS A 303 -7.82 -10.47 8.76
N GLN A 304 -6.79 -9.73 8.37
CA GLN A 304 -6.88 -8.28 8.11
C GLN A 304 -7.93 -7.97 7.05
N LYS A 305 -7.97 -8.75 5.97
CA LYS A 305 -8.91 -8.57 4.86
C LYS A 305 -10.31 -9.11 5.15
N GLY A 306 -10.54 -9.59 6.37
CA GLY A 306 -11.83 -10.10 6.80
C GLY A 306 -12.22 -11.43 6.16
N ILE A 307 -11.26 -12.24 5.74
CA ILE A 307 -11.54 -13.54 5.11
C ILE A 307 -12.21 -14.50 6.09
N SER A 308 -11.85 -14.45 7.37
CA SER A 308 -12.58 -15.20 8.40
C SER A 308 -14.09 -14.87 8.41
N PHE A 309 -14.41 -13.60 8.18
CA PHE A 309 -15.80 -13.13 8.10
C PHE A 309 -16.53 -13.67 6.85
N ILE A 310 -15.83 -13.73 5.70
CA ILE A 310 -16.37 -14.34 4.48
C ILE A 310 -16.61 -15.83 4.69
N VAL A 311 -15.64 -16.56 5.25
CA VAL A 311 -15.74 -18.00 5.51
C VAL A 311 -16.92 -18.32 6.43
N ASN A 312 -17.13 -17.55 7.49
CA ASN A 312 -18.26 -17.72 8.41
C ASN A 312 -19.63 -17.51 7.74
N ASN A 313 -19.68 -16.70 6.69
CA ASN A 313 -20.91 -16.37 5.97
C ASN A 313 -21.02 -17.04 4.58
N ILE A 314 -20.02 -17.79 4.13
CA ILE A 314 -19.93 -18.30 2.75
C ILE A 314 -21.15 -19.15 2.36
N GLN A 315 -21.64 -20.00 3.25
CA GLN A 315 -22.81 -20.85 2.98
C GLN A 315 -24.09 -20.03 2.81
N LYS A 316 -24.22 -18.93 3.55
CA LYS A 316 -25.35 -18.00 3.41
C LYS A 316 -25.24 -17.24 2.09
N LEU A 317 -24.03 -16.76 1.75
CA LEU A 317 -23.77 -16.06 0.49
C LEU A 317 -24.09 -16.93 -0.72
N LEU A 318 -23.63 -18.18 -0.75
CA LEU A 318 -23.81 -19.09 -1.88
C LEU A 318 -25.27 -19.59 -2.06
N LYS A 319 -26.15 -19.32 -1.08
CA LYS A 319 -27.59 -19.55 -1.21
C LYS A 319 -28.35 -18.37 -1.83
N LEU A 320 -27.71 -17.19 -1.92
CA LEU A 320 -28.30 -16.01 -2.53
C LEU A 320 -28.23 -16.10 -4.06
N ASP A 321 -29.03 -15.29 -4.73
CA ASP A 321 -29.11 -15.25 -6.20
C ASP A 321 -27.94 -14.43 -6.79
N LEU A 322 -26.73 -14.99 -6.70
CA LEU A 322 -25.48 -14.36 -7.14
C LEU A 322 -24.47 -15.39 -7.66
N ASN A 323 -23.47 -14.89 -8.40
CA ASN A 323 -22.23 -15.58 -8.69
C ASN A 323 -21.08 -14.97 -7.88
N LEU A 324 -20.10 -15.78 -7.44
CA LEU A 324 -18.97 -15.36 -6.63
C LEU A 324 -17.65 -15.83 -7.22
N VAL A 325 -16.71 -14.90 -7.43
CA VAL A 325 -15.32 -15.21 -7.81
C VAL A 325 -14.37 -14.71 -6.72
N ILE A 326 -13.50 -15.59 -6.22
CA ILE A 326 -12.46 -15.26 -5.25
C ILE A 326 -11.11 -15.45 -5.90
N LEU A 327 -10.29 -14.39 -5.93
CA LEU A 327 -8.90 -14.43 -6.38
C LEU A 327 -7.99 -13.97 -5.25
N GLY A 328 -7.09 -14.83 -4.83
CA GLY A 328 -6.11 -14.49 -3.81
C GLY A 328 -5.30 -15.65 -3.31
N LYS A 329 -4.32 -15.33 -2.49
CA LYS A 329 -3.47 -16.28 -1.77
C LYS A 329 -3.21 -15.75 -0.37
N GLY A 330 -3.02 -16.65 0.61
CA GLY A 330 -2.79 -16.20 1.99
C GLY A 330 -2.64 -17.33 2.99
N GLU A 331 -3.39 -17.25 4.08
CA GLU A 331 -3.36 -18.23 5.15
C GLU A 331 -3.99 -19.56 4.68
N LYS A 332 -3.28 -20.65 4.90
CA LYS A 332 -3.66 -21.99 4.39
C LYS A 332 -5.04 -22.44 4.85
N ASP A 333 -5.41 -22.13 6.07
CA ASP A 333 -6.73 -22.49 6.60
C ASP A 333 -7.85 -21.81 5.84
N PHE A 334 -7.69 -20.55 5.46
CA PHE A 334 -8.66 -19.84 4.62
C PHE A 334 -8.68 -20.36 3.19
N GLU A 335 -7.51 -20.66 2.61
CA GLU A 335 -7.42 -21.26 1.28
C GLU A 335 -8.20 -22.56 1.22
N ASN A 336 -7.99 -23.47 2.18
CA ASN A 336 -8.65 -24.77 2.25
C ASN A 336 -10.16 -24.65 2.45
N GLN A 337 -10.62 -23.78 3.36
CA GLN A 337 -12.04 -23.60 3.61
C GLN A 337 -12.78 -22.99 2.42
N LEU A 338 -12.20 -21.96 1.79
CA LEU A 338 -12.81 -21.35 0.60
C LEU A 338 -12.87 -22.31 -0.57
N SER A 339 -11.80 -23.08 -0.83
CA SER A 339 -11.82 -24.14 -1.85
C SER A 339 -12.93 -25.15 -1.57
N PHE A 340 -13.00 -25.68 -0.35
CA PHE A 340 -14.02 -26.67 0.05
C PHE A 340 -15.46 -26.19 -0.21
N TYR A 341 -15.74 -24.91 0.10
CA TYR A 341 -17.10 -24.39 -0.11
C TYR A 341 -17.40 -24.05 -1.57
N CYS A 342 -16.39 -23.68 -2.37
CA CYS A 342 -16.59 -23.27 -3.77
C CYS A 342 -16.56 -24.45 -4.76
N ASP A 343 -15.70 -25.48 -4.53
CA ASP A 343 -15.39 -26.54 -5.50
C ASP A 343 -16.63 -27.35 -5.95
N SER A 344 -17.69 -27.37 -5.16
CA SER A 344 -18.91 -28.11 -5.48
C SER A 344 -20.08 -27.24 -5.99
N LYS A 345 -19.82 -25.95 -6.27
CA LYS A 345 -20.84 -24.95 -6.59
C LYS A 345 -20.74 -24.45 -8.02
N GLU A 346 -21.86 -24.43 -8.72
CA GLU A 346 -21.95 -23.88 -10.08
C GLU A 346 -21.95 -22.34 -10.11
N ASN A 347 -22.16 -21.69 -8.95
CA ASN A 347 -22.21 -20.24 -8.80
C ASN A 347 -21.00 -19.66 -8.04
N ALA A 348 -19.93 -20.45 -7.84
CA ALA A 348 -18.72 -19.97 -7.16
C ALA A 348 -17.44 -20.53 -7.77
N CYS A 349 -16.40 -19.70 -7.83
CA CYS A 349 -15.06 -20.10 -8.26
C CYS A 349 -14.01 -19.47 -7.32
N CYS A 350 -13.09 -20.32 -6.79
CA CYS A 350 -12.01 -19.89 -5.92
C CYS A 350 -10.66 -20.12 -6.61
N LEU A 351 -9.91 -19.04 -6.88
CA LEU A 351 -8.64 -19.03 -7.59
C LEU A 351 -7.51 -18.71 -6.60
N LEU A 352 -6.89 -19.76 -6.03
CA LEU A 352 -5.87 -19.68 -4.98
C LEU A 352 -4.47 -19.36 -5.56
N LYS A 353 -4.37 -18.25 -6.27
CA LYS A 353 -3.13 -17.80 -6.90
C LYS A 353 -3.02 -16.28 -6.96
N TYR A 354 -1.81 -15.80 -7.14
CA TYR A 354 -1.57 -14.43 -7.57
C TYR A 354 -1.58 -14.38 -9.10
N SER A 355 -2.42 -13.52 -9.68
CA SER A 355 -2.45 -13.27 -11.12
C SER A 355 -2.93 -11.86 -11.40
N ASN A 356 -2.03 -11.04 -11.95
CA ASN A 356 -2.37 -9.68 -12.35
C ASN A 356 -3.41 -9.67 -13.49
N GLU A 357 -3.23 -10.53 -14.49
CA GLU A 357 -4.15 -10.66 -15.62
C GLU A 357 -5.58 -10.99 -15.15
N LEU A 358 -5.72 -12.04 -14.31
CA LEU A 358 -7.05 -12.42 -13.79
C LEU A 358 -7.66 -11.32 -12.91
N ALA A 359 -6.86 -10.58 -12.15
CA ALA A 359 -7.38 -9.45 -11.38
C ALA A 359 -8.02 -8.40 -12.28
N HIS A 360 -7.36 -8.01 -13.39
CA HIS A 360 -7.92 -7.09 -14.37
C HIS A 360 -9.22 -7.61 -14.99
N LYS A 361 -9.25 -8.90 -15.43
CA LYS A 361 -10.44 -9.54 -15.96
C LYS A 361 -11.59 -9.53 -14.95
N ILE A 362 -11.30 -9.88 -13.69
CA ILE A 362 -12.30 -9.92 -12.62
C ILE A 362 -12.85 -8.51 -12.32
N TYR A 363 -12.00 -7.49 -12.20
CA TYR A 363 -12.48 -6.12 -12.02
C TYR A 363 -13.35 -5.63 -13.20
N ALA A 364 -12.99 -5.97 -14.44
CA ALA A 364 -13.77 -5.57 -15.60
C ALA A 364 -15.14 -6.29 -15.70
N ALA A 365 -15.19 -7.56 -15.29
CA ALA A 365 -16.37 -8.41 -15.40
C ALA A 365 -17.36 -8.27 -14.24
N SER A 366 -16.87 -8.09 -13.01
CA SER A 366 -17.70 -8.14 -11.80
C SER A 366 -18.63 -6.94 -11.67
N ASP A 367 -19.79 -7.14 -11.07
CA ASP A 367 -20.73 -6.07 -10.73
C ASP A 367 -20.39 -5.47 -9.35
N PHE A 368 -19.99 -6.32 -8.41
CA PHE A 368 -19.69 -5.91 -7.03
C PHE A 368 -18.36 -6.48 -6.54
N LEU A 369 -17.61 -5.68 -5.75
CA LEU A 369 -16.41 -6.09 -5.04
C LEU A 369 -16.69 -6.15 -3.55
N LEU A 370 -16.48 -7.29 -2.90
CA LEU A 370 -16.60 -7.46 -1.45
C LEU A 370 -15.28 -7.14 -0.75
N MET A 371 -15.30 -6.21 0.20
CA MET A 371 -14.14 -5.79 1.00
C MET A 371 -14.46 -5.70 2.50
N PRO A 372 -14.64 -6.84 3.20
CA PRO A 372 -14.97 -6.86 4.63
C PRO A 372 -13.72 -6.70 5.50
N SER A 373 -12.84 -5.77 5.18
CA SER A 373 -11.58 -5.55 5.91
C SER A 373 -11.84 -5.11 7.35
N LYS A 374 -11.12 -5.70 8.32
CA LYS A 374 -11.14 -5.25 9.72
C LYS A 374 -10.52 -3.85 9.86
N TYR A 375 -9.43 -3.63 9.16
CA TYR A 375 -8.79 -2.33 8.99
C TYR A 375 -8.16 -2.26 7.60
N GLU A 376 -8.29 -1.08 6.98
CA GLU A 376 -7.78 -0.84 5.64
C GLU A 376 -7.17 0.57 5.60
N PRO A 377 -5.85 0.70 5.77
CA PRO A 377 -5.21 2.02 5.83
C PRO A 377 -5.58 2.93 4.67
N CYS A 378 -5.53 2.42 3.45
CA CYS A 378 -6.03 3.12 2.26
C CYS A 378 -6.93 2.21 1.41
N GLY A 379 -6.41 1.04 1.04
CA GLY A 379 -6.97 0.20 0.01
C GLY A 379 -6.65 0.72 -1.41
N ILE A 380 -6.37 -0.20 -2.31
CA ILE A 380 -6.20 0.08 -3.74
C ILE A 380 -7.28 -0.66 -4.53
N ALA A 381 -7.71 -1.83 -4.05
CA ALA A 381 -8.69 -2.67 -4.73
C ALA A 381 -10.01 -1.95 -5.02
N GLN A 382 -10.55 -1.17 -4.06
CA GLN A 382 -11.75 -0.36 -4.30
C GLN A 382 -11.52 0.75 -5.33
N LEU A 383 -10.32 1.35 -5.38
CA LEU A 383 -10.01 2.37 -6.38
C LEU A 383 -9.97 1.78 -7.79
N ILE A 384 -9.42 0.57 -7.92
CA ILE A 384 -9.44 -0.20 -9.18
C ILE A 384 -10.88 -0.55 -9.54
N ALA A 385 -11.64 -1.12 -8.62
CA ALA A 385 -13.04 -1.48 -8.83
C ALA A 385 -13.86 -0.29 -9.33
N LEU A 386 -13.80 0.85 -8.63
CA LEU A 386 -14.45 2.09 -9.03
C LEU A 386 -14.05 2.50 -10.45
N ARG A 387 -12.77 2.40 -10.80
CA ARG A 387 -12.26 2.76 -12.13
C ARG A 387 -12.82 1.88 -13.25
N TYR A 388 -13.10 0.59 -12.93
CA TYR A 388 -13.71 -0.38 -13.84
C TYR A 388 -15.24 -0.44 -13.76
N GLY A 389 -15.87 0.44 -12.97
CA GLY A 389 -17.33 0.44 -12.79
C GLY A 389 -17.85 -0.75 -11.98
N THR A 390 -16.98 -1.39 -11.21
CA THR A 390 -17.34 -2.44 -10.25
C THR A 390 -17.58 -1.79 -8.91
N ILE A 391 -18.75 -2.05 -8.31
CA ILE A 391 -19.24 -1.32 -7.14
C ILE A 391 -18.71 -1.97 -5.85
N PRO A 392 -17.92 -1.27 -5.03
CA PRO A 392 -17.44 -1.83 -3.78
C PRO A 392 -18.56 -1.90 -2.72
N ILE A 393 -18.61 -3.05 -2.03
CA ILE A 393 -19.36 -3.26 -0.78
C ILE A 393 -18.32 -3.48 0.31
N ALA A 394 -18.10 -2.49 1.14
CA ALA A 394 -16.93 -2.45 1.99
C ALA A 394 -17.27 -2.10 3.45
N SER A 395 -16.45 -2.58 4.38
CA SER A 395 -16.52 -2.15 5.77
C SER A 395 -16.17 -0.67 5.92
N LYS A 396 -16.81 0.01 6.87
CA LYS A 396 -16.68 1.46 7.10
C LYS A 396 -15.41 1.78 7.91
N VAL A 397 -14.23 1.50 7.34
CA VAL A 397 -12.92 1.69 8.00
C VAL A 397 -11.93 2.39 7.08
N GLY A 398 -10.98 3.11 7.67
CA GLY A 398 -9.82 3.72 7.01
C GLY A 398 -10.13 4.35 5.66
N GLY A 399 -9.29 4.07 4.66
CA GLY A 399 -9.43 4.62 3.31
C GLY A 399 -10.67 4.15 2.55
N LEU A 400 -11.32 3.06 2.95
CA LEU A 400 -12.60 2.65 2.37
C LEU A 400 -13.67 3.71 2.66
N LYS A 401 -13.71 4.19 3.90
CA LYS A 401 -14.64 5.27 4.30
C LYS A 401 -14.35 6.60 3.59
N ASP A 402 -13.08 6.85 3.24
CA ASP A 402 -12.67 8.09 2.59
C ASP A 402 -12.93 8.09 1.07
N THR A 403 -13.09 6.91 0.46
CA THR A 403 -13.19 6.74 -1.00
C THR A 403 -14.55 6.29 -1.48
N ILE A 404 -15.37 5.70 -0.61
CA ILE A 404 -16.68 5.15 -0.94
C ILE A 404 -17.76 6.05 -0.35
N VAL A 405 -18.62 6.55 -1.22
CA VAL A 405 -19.86 7.25 -0.88
C VAL A 405 -20.99 6.23 -0.94
N SER A 406 -21.45 5.80 0.25
CA SER A 406 -22.50 4.77 0.33
C SER A 406 -23.81 5.25 -0.24
N TYR A 407 -24.42 4.46 -1.13
CA TYR A 407 -25.69 4.78 -1.76
C TYR A 407 -26.85 4.85 -0.75
N ASN A 408 -27.65 5.87 -0.90
CA ASN A 408 -29.01 5.97 -0.39
C ASN A 408 -29.88 6.77 -1.39
N THR A 409 -31.18 6.84 -1.16
CA THR A 409 -32.12 7.48 -2.10
C THR A 409 -31.91 8.99 -2.25
N LEU A 410 -31.20 9.65 -1.34
CA LEU A 410 -30.95 11.10 -1.34
C LEU A 410 -29.63 11.49 -2.01
N ASN A 411 -28.75 10.52 -2.31
CA ASN A 411 -27.41 10.80 -2.84
C ASN A 411 -27.07 10.07 -4.15
N GLU A 412 -28.07 9.69 -4.92
CA GLU A 412 -27.92 8.95 -6.19
C GLU A 412 -26.88 9.58 -7.13
N ASP A 413 -26.71 10.91 -7.11
CA ASP A 413 -25.84 11.66 -8.02
C ASP A 413 -24.35 11.54 -7.71
N ILE A 414 -24.00 11.10 -6.49
CA ILE A 414 -22.62 11.02 -6.01
C ILE A 414 -22.23 9.65 -5.45
N ALA A 415 -23.20 8.79 -5.17
CA ALA A 415 -22.96 7.46 -4.61
C ALA A 415 -22.17 6.60 -5.57
N ASN A 416 -21.16 5.87 -5.07
CA ASN A 416 -20.28 5.04 -5.84
C ASN A 416 -20.02 3.65 -5.23
N GLY A 417 -20.71 3.29 -4.14
CA GLY A 417 -20.55 2.02 -3.45
C GLY A 417 -21.52 1.83 -2.30
N LEU A 418 -21.28 0.82 -1.48
CA LEU A 418 -22.01 0.52 -0.26
C LEU A 418 -21.02 0.38 0.89
N LEU A 419 -21.34 0.95 2.06
CA LEU A 419 -20.57 0.82 3.29
C LEU A 419 -21.42 0.14 4.37
N PHE A 420 -20.83 -0.86 5.04
CA PHE A 420 -21.46 -1.53 6.18
C PHE A 420 -20.61 -1.44 7.44
N ASN A 421 -21.25 -1.51 8.61
CA ASN A 421 -20.53 -1.72 9.85
C ASN A 421 -20.07 -3.18 9.93
N PHE A 422 -18.91 -3.42 10.57
CA PHE A 422 -18.28 -4.74 10.59
C PHE A 422 -19.04 -5.70 11.53
N ASP A 423 -20.20 -6.15 11.08
CA ASP A 423 -21.01 -7.19 11.72
C ASP A 423 -21.76 -8.03 10.65
N ASP A 424 -22.12 -9.27 11.00
CA ASP A 424 -22.65 -10.27 10.05
C ASP A 424 -23.99 -9.85 9.44
N ASP A 425 -24.89 -9.28 10.23
CA ASP A 425 -26.21 -8.89 9.75
C ASP A 425 -26.14 -7.72 8.79
N ASN A 426 -25.37 -6.68 9.12
CA ASN A 426 -25.17 -5.55 8.22
C ASN A 426 -24.50 -5.97 6.90
N PHE A 427 -23.53 -6.89 6.94
CA PHE A 427 -22.89 -7.38 5.74
C PHE A 427 -23.87 -8.09 4.81
N LEU A 428 -24.60 -9.10 5.33
CA LEU A 428 -25.56 -9.86 4.54
C LEU A 428 -26.69 -8.97 4.01
N LEU A 429 -27.20 -8.06 4.83
CA LEU A 429 -28.20 -7.07 4.38
C LEU A 429 -27.69 -6.21 3.23
N ASN A 430 -26.42 -5.76 3.27
CA ASN A 430 -25.83 -4.99 2.16
C ASN A 430 -25.64 -5.85 0.90
N VAL A 431 -25.32 -7.14 1.02
CA VAL A 431 -25.25 -8.06 -0.14
C VAL A 431 -26.64 -8.25 -0.75
N ILE A 432 -27.66 -8.52 0.07
CA ILE A 432 -29.05 -8.65 -0.39
C ILE A 432 -29.52 -7.35 -1.05
N PHE A 433 -29.23 -6.23 -0.45
CA PHE A 433 -29.54 -4.91 -1.01
C PHE A 433 -28.83 -4.66 -2.35
N ALA A 434 -27.59 -5.10 -2.50
CA ALA A 434 -26.86 -5.01 -3.76
C ALA A 434 -27.49 -5.87 -4.87
N ILE A 435 -28.01 -7.06 -4.54
CA ILE A 435 -28.75 -7.92 -5.48
C ILE A 435 -30.05 -7.21 -5.94
N ASP A 436 -30.80 -6.62 -5.01
CA ASP A 436 -31.99 -5.81 -5.33
C ASP A 436 -31.62 -4.59 -6.20
N LEU A 437 -30.53 -3.89 -5.84
CA LEU A 437 -30.02 -2.74 -6.58
C LEU A 437 -29.60 -3.11 -8.02
N TYR A 438 -29.01 -4.30 -8.23
CA TYR A 438 -28.64 -4.81 -9.55
C TYR A 438 -29.84 -4.94 -10.49
N SER A 439 -31.01 -5.28 -9.95
CA SER A 439 -32.26 -5.35 -10.72
C SER A 439 -32.74 -3.95 -11.19
N LYS A 440 -32.39 -2.88 -10.46
CA LYS A 440 -32.79 -1.50 -10.72
C LYS A 440 -31.84 -0.82 -11.72
N LYS A 441 -31.92 -1.21 -12.98
CA LYS A 441 -30.94 -0.86 -14.03
C LYS A 441 -30.61 0.64 -14.13
N ARG A 442 -31.60 1.54 -13.96
CA ARG A 442 -31.39 2.99 -14.00
C ARG A 442 -30.46 3.46 -12.87
N ILE A 443 -30.73 3.01 -11.66
CA ILE A 443 -29.97 3.40 -10.46
C ILE A 443 -28.56 2.80 -10.54
N MET A 444 -28.45 1.51 -10.88
CA MET A 444 -27.19 0.80 -11.01
C MET A 444 -26.28 1.48 -12.05
N SER A 445 -26.81 1.83 -13.23
CA SER A 445 -26.08 2.56 -14.26
C SER A 445 -25.53 3.90 -13.74
N LYS A 446 -26.33 4.62 -12.94
CA LYS A 446 -25.93 5.91 -12.36
C LYS A 446 -24.78 5.75 -11.36
N ILE A 447 -24.86 4.74 -10.48
CA ILE A 447 -23.80 4.43 -9.51
C ILE A 447 -22.51 4.01 -10.21
N ILE A 448 -22.60 3.18 -11.26
CA ILE A 448 -21.46 2.78 -12.10
C ILE A 448 -20.80 4.03 -12.72
N HIS A 449 -21.59 4.95 -13.24
CA HIS A 449 -21.08 6.19 -13.84
C HIS A 449 -20.36 7.07 -12.80
N ASN A 450 -20.95 7.22 -11.61
CA ASN A 450 -20.33 7.93 -10.51
C ASN A 450 -19.01 7.27 -10.08
N ALA A 451 -18.98 5.94 -9.98
CA ALA A 451 -17.79 5.16 -9.65
C ALA A 451 -16.66 5.45 -10.64
N MET A 452 -16.91 5.35 -11.94
CA MET A 452 -15.93 5.61 -13.00
C MET A 452 -15.47 7.07 -13.07
N ASN A 453 -16.29 8.01 -12.63
CA ASN A 453 -15.97 9.44 -12.53
C ASN A 453 -15.27 9.81 -11.23
N SER A 454 -15.22 8.92 -10.24
CA SER A 454 -14.55 9.22 -8.97
C SER A 454 -13.06 9.45 -9.18
N SER A 455 -12.56 10.60 -8.68
CA SER A 455 -11.17 11.04 -8.89
C SER A 455 -10.25 10.39 -7.87
N SER A 456 -9.61 9.29 -8.26
CA SER A 456 -8.64 8.57 -7.41
C SER A 456 -7.20 8.63 -7.96
N SER A 457 -6.88 9.65 -8.77
CA SER A 457 -5.56 9.74 -9.41
C SER A 457 -4.48 10.31 -8.48
N TRP A 458 -3.25 9.92 -8.72
CA TRP A 458 -2.06 10.47 -8.04
C TRP A 458 -1.88 11.98 -8.20
N THR A 459 -2.62 12.63 -9.11
CA THR A 459 -2.54 14.08 -9.31
C THR A 459 -2.95 14.86 -8.06
N LYS A 460 -3.99 14.43 -7.33
CA LYS A 460 -4.43 15.06 -6.08
C LYS A 460 -3.46 14.74 -4.93
N ALA A 461 -3.12 13.47 -4.74
CA ALA A 461 -2.20 13.02 -3.69
C ALA A 461 -0.83 13.69 -3.79
N SER A 462 -0.25 13.74 -4.99
CA SER A 462 1.07 14.36 -5.20
C SER A 462 1.10 15.85 -4.90
N LYS A 463 0.03 16.59 -5.21
CA LYS A 463 -0.08 18.01 -4.84
C LYS A 463 -0.01 18.21 -3.33
N GLU A 464 -0.65 17.32 -2.57
CA GLU A 464 -0.64 17.39 -1.11
C GLU A 464 0.76 17.08 -0.56
N TYR A 465 1.44 16.04 -1.03
CA TYR A 465 2.85 15.78 -0.66
C TYR A 465 3.77 16.95 -1.00
N ILE A 466 3.62 17.56 -2.19
CA ILE A 466 4.40 18.74 -2.58
C ILE A 466 4.15 19.93 -1.65
N ARG A 467 2.89 20.15 -1.24
CA ARG A 467 2.53 21.18 -0.26
C ARG A 467 3.23 20.94 1.08
N LEU A 468 3.20 19.69 1.56
CA LEU A 468 3.85 19.31 2.82
C LEU A 468 5.37 19.46 2.75
N TYR A 469 6.02 19.04 1.66
CA TYR A 469 7.45 19.25 1.47
C TYR A 469 7.84 20.73 1.48
N ARG A 470 7.06 21.59 0.82
CA ARG A 470 7.30 23.05 0.84
C ARG A 470 7.14 23.63 2.25
N GLN A 471 6.14 23.18 2.99
CA GLN A 471 5.92 23.57 4.38
C GLN A 471 7.14 23.23 5.26
N MET A 472 7.72 22.03 5.13
CA MET A 472 8.91 21.61 5.88
C MET A 472 10.11 22.55 5.60
N ILE A 473 10.34 22.89 4.33
CA ILE A 473 11.45 23.77 3.94
C ILE A 473 11.23 25.21 4.44
N GLN A 474 9.99 25.71 4.42
CA GLN A 474 9.66 27.06 4.90
C GLN A 474 9.80 27.21 6.41
N LYS A 475 9.33 26.22 7.20
CA LYS A 475 9.51 26.21 8.67
C LYS A 475 11.00 26.40 9.06
N ASN A 476 11.94 25.86 8.27
CA ASN A 476 13.37 26.01 8.51
C ASN A 476 13.88 27.44 8.28
N LYS A 477 13.30 28.18 7.34
CA LYS A 477 13.72 29.57 7.06
C LYS A 477 13.26 30.55 8.13
N LEU A 478 12.19 30.22 8.86
CA LEU A 478 11.63 31.05 9.93
C LEU A 478 12.26 30.77 11.30
N SER A 479 12.94 29.63 11.46
CA SER A 479 13.63 29.23 12.69
C SER A 479 15.13 29.54 12.70
N LYS A 480 15.63 30.14 11.64
CA LYS A 480 16.98 30.75 11.50
C LYS A 480 16.88 32.26 11.56
#